data_8c5934533e9021a7d43c0e4177f40988
#
_entry.id   8c5934533e9021a7d43c0e4177f40988
#
_cell.length_a   1.000
_cell.length_b   1.000
_cell.length_c   1.000
_cell.angle_alpha   90.00
_cell.angle_beta   90.00
_cell.angle_gamma   90.00
#
_symmetry.space_group_name_H-M   'P 1'
#
loop_
_entity.id
_entity.type
_entity.pdbx_description
1 polymer ?
#
loop_
_entity_poly.entity_id
_entity_poly.type
_entity_poly.pdbx_seq_one_letter_code
_entity_poly.pdbx_strand_id
1 'polypeptide(L)'
;MNDREHYQACFDLMQAVAAYRHEPIHRRLEKFGKRESMVHLDVLVLTYHLARICRGSILEIGAFRGGTTVAAAWGVRDAREAKKLITIEPGGSLRKHRLATRNILRSLKRNLARKGVTERVTIVEGRSFEPEVVAAVHRALDADQVGLLILDADADCKRDIDRYGPKLIDGCWLIIDDYGGKADNPKVSPTKTQVDELVNSGLLLPLGYYGFGTWVGRWQGITLPRVR
;
A
#
# COMPACT_ATOMS: atom_id res chain seq x y z
N MET A 1 3.29 11.74 -19.99
CA MET A 1 2.66 12.86 -19.26
C MET A 1 3.62 14.04 -19.30
N ASN A 2 3.18 15.23 -19.66
CA ASN A 2 4.02 16.43 -19.61
C ASN A 2 4.05 17.02 -18.18
N ASP A 3 4.98 17.95 -17.93
CA ASP A 3 5.19 18.53 -16.57
C ASP A 3 3.91 19.14 -15.99
N ARG A 4 3.11 19.82 -16.81
CA ARG A 4 1.86 20.45 -16.37
C ARG A 4 0.82 19.42 -15.93
N GLU A 5 0.69 18.33 -16.67
CA GLU A 5 -0.22 17.24 -16.32
C GLU A 5 0.25 16.54 -15.04
N HIS A 6 1.56 16.41 -14.87
CA HIS A 6 2.14 15.83 -13.65
C HIS A 6 1.83 16.70 -12.43
N TYR A 7 2.09 18.01 -12.48
CA TYR A 7 1.74 18.92 -11.40
C TYR A 7 0.25 18.90 -11.07
N GLN A 8 -0.61 18.87 -12.09
CA GLN A 8 -2.04 18.79 -11.87
C GLN A 8 -2.44 17.49 -11.14
N ALA A 9 -1.87 16.35 -11.54
CA ALA A 9 -2.14 15.07 -10.89
C ALA A 9 -1.70 15.05 -9.41
N CYS A 10 -0.55 15.67 -9.08
CA CYS A 10 -0.11 15.83 -7.68
C CYS A 10 -1.10 16.69 -6.88
N PHE A 11 -1.55 17.79 -7.45
CA PHE A 11 -2.50 18.71 -6.82
C PHE A 11 -3.85 18.06 -6.59
N ASP A 12 -4.37 17.36 -7.59
CA ASP A 12 -5.65 16.67 -7.52
C ASP A 12 -5.65 15.60 -6.42
N LEU A 13 -4.55 14.86 -6.26
CA LEU A 13 -4.41 13.88 -5.20
C LEU A 13 -4.39 14.54 -3.82
N MET A 14 -3.64 15.63 -3.66
CA MET A 14 -3.61 16.40 -2.40
C MET A 14 -4.99 16.95 -2.03
N GLN A 15 -5.70 17.55 -2.98
CA GLN A 15 -7.05 18.06 -2.78
C GLN A 15 -8.02 16.94 -2.41
N ALA A 16 -7.96 15.79 -3.10
CA ALA A 16 -8.79 14.64 -2.80
C ALA A 16 -8.58 14.14 -1.37
N VAL A 17 -7.34 14.04 -0.91
CA VAL A 17 -7.02 13.64 0.48
C VAL A 17 -7.50 14.68 1.48
N ALA A 18 -7.28 15.98 1.21
CA ALA A 18 -7.70 17.08 2.08
C ALA A 18 -9.22 17.16 2.23
N ALA A 19 -9.97 16.86 1.19
CA ALA A 19 -11.44 16.89 1.20
C ALA A 19 -12.05 15.94 2.24
N TYR A 20 -11.37 14.85 2.59
CA TYR A 20 -11.84 13.90 3.63
C TYR A 20 -11.86 14.50 5.05
N ARG A 21 -11.21 15.64 5.29
CA ARG A 21 -11.14 16.26 6.63
C ARG A 21 -12.51 16.42 7.30
N HIS A 22 -13.55 16.64 6.53
CA HIS A 22 -14.91 16.86 7.02
C HIS A 22 -15.80 15.60 6.93
N GLU A 23 -15.27 14.51 6.35
CA GLU A 23 -16.00 13.27 6.17
C GLU A 23 -15.99 12.41 7.45
N PRO A 24 -17.06 11.65 7.72
CA PRO A 24 -17.11 10.73 8.87
C PRO A 24 -15.98 9.71 8.87
N ILE A 25 -15.52 9.28 7.68
CA ILE A 25 -14.43 8.32 7.53
C ILE A 25 -13.11 8.87 8.09
N HIS A 26 -12.84 10.17 7.96
CA HIS A 26 -11.64 10.78 8.52
C HIS A 26 -11.54 10.56 10.03
N ARG A 27 -12.62 10.87 10.78
CA ARG A 27 -12.68 10.66 12.23
C ARG A 27 -12.54 9.18 12.60
N ARG A 28 -13.08 8.30 11.76
CA ARG A 28 -12.99 6.85 11.97
C ARG A 28 -11.55 6.35 11.78
N LEU A 29 -10.85 6.81 10.74
CA LEU A 29 -9.44 6.52 10.47
C LEU A 29 -8.55 7.11 11.58
N GLU A 30 -8.80 8.32 12.02
CA GLU A 30 -8.05 8.96 13.12
C GLU A 30 -8.13 8.15 14.42
N LYS A 31 -9.35 7.78 14.84
CA LYS A 31 -9.55 6.95 16.04
C LYS A 31 -8.89 5.58 15.94
N PHE A 32 -8.92 5.00 14.75
CA PHE A 32 -8.29 3.72 14.48
C PHE A 32 -6.76 3.85 14.45
N GLY A 33 -6.23 4.80 13.71
CA GLY A 33 -4.80 5.04 13.55
C GLY A 33 -4.08 5.27 14.87
N LYS A 34 -4.67 6.10 15.75
CA LYS A 34 -4.11 6.36 17.10
C LYS A 34 -3.92 5.09 17.94
N ARG A 35 -4.69 4.03 17.71
CA ARG A 35 -4.70 2.82 18.54
C ARG A 35 -4.04 1.61 17.91
N GLU A 36 -4.12 1.48 16.58
CA GLU A 36 -3.82 0.21 15.91
C GLU A 36 -2.87 0.34 14.73
N SER A 37 -2.45 1.58 14.35
CA SER A 37 -1.56 1.80 13.20
C SER A 37 -0.25 2.49 13.59
N MET A 38 0.81 2.21 12.83
CA MET A 38 2.08 2.94 12.89
C MET A 38 2.14 4.05 11.84
N VAL A 39 1.38 3.93 10.76
CA VAL A 39 1.37 4.95 9.71
C VAL A 39 0.56 6.19 10.10
N HIS A 40 0.90 7.30 9.50
CA HIS A 40 0.28 8.59 9.77
C HIS A 40 -1.16 8.65 9.25
N LEU A 41 -1.97 9.58 9.79
CA LEU A 41 -3.38 9.69 9.44
C LEU A 41 -3.60 10.00 7.96
N ASP A 42 -2.80 10.89 7.39
CA ASP A 42 -2.90 11.25 5.96
C ASP A 42 -2.62 10.06 5.04
N VAL A 43 -1.67 9.18 5.42
CA VAL A 43 -1.41 7.92 4.71
C VAL A 43 -2.60 6.96 4.82
N LEU A 44 -3.26 6.88 5.98
CA LEU A 44 -4.48 6.07 6.13
C LEU A 44 -5.64 6.61 5.27
N VAL A 45 -5.81 7.94 5.24
CA VAL A 45 -6.82 8.59 4.39
C VAL A 45 -6.51 8.37 2.91
N LEU A 46 -5.25 8.53 2.52
CA LEU A 46 -4.78 8.26 1.17
C LEU A 46 -5.02 6.80 0.77
N THR A 47 -4.64 5.85 1.63
CA THR A 47 -4.87 4.41 1.39
C THR A 47 -6.35 4.11 1.19
N TYR A 48 -7.22 4.65 2.05
CA TYR A 48 -8.66 4.55 1.88
C TYR A 48 -9.13 5.12 0.53
N HIS A 49 -8.68 6.33 0.19
CA HIS A 49 -9.05 7.00 -1.04
C HIS A 49 -8.64 6.18 -2.28
N LEU A 50 -7.37 5.78 -2.35
CA LEU A 50 -6.84 5.01 -3.47
C LEU A 50 -7.49 3.63 -3.59
N ALA A 51 -7.72 2.93 -2.48
CA ALA A 51 -8.45 1.67 -2.48
C ALA A 51 -9.89 1.81 -2.99
N ARG A 52 -10.54 2.95 -2.71
CA ARG A 52 -11.89 3.26 -3.19
C ARG A 52 -11.94 3.52 -4.70
N ILE A 53 -10.95 4.24 -5.25
CA ILE A 53 -10.98 4.72 -6.64
C ILE A 53 -10.16 3.89 -7.62
N CYS A 54 -9.16 3.10 -7.18
CA CYS A 54 -8.33 2.31 -8.08
C CYS A 54 -9.19 1.34 -8.91
N ARG A 55 -8.74 1.04 -10.11
CA ARG A 55 -9.27 -0.06 -10.91
C ARG A 55 -8.55 -1.34 -10.52
N GLY A 56 -9.24 -2.49 -10.57
CA GLY A 56 -8.64 -3.77 -10.25
C GLY A 56 -8.49 -4.03 -8.75
N SER A 57 -7.73 -5.05 -8.43
CA SER A 57 -7.51 -5.56 -7.07
C SER A 57 -6.42 -4.80 -6.33
N ILE A 58 -6.29 -5.06 -5.05
CA ILE A 58 -5.32 -4.43 -4.16
C ILE A 58 -4.40 -5.50 -3.60
N LEU A 59 -3.10 -5.25 -3.65
CA LEU A 59 -2.08 -6.08 -3.02
C LEU A 59 -1.33 -5.25 -1.98
N GLU A 60 -1.29 -5.73 -0.74
CA GLU A 60 -0.51 -5.15 0.34
C GLU A 60 0.58 -6.13 0.78
N ILE A 61 1.79 -5.65 0.94
CA ILE A 61 2.94 -6.41 1.44
C ILE A 61 3.40 -5.76 2.74
N GLY A 62 3.19 -6.47 3.87
CA GLY A 62 3.47 -5.96 5.20
C GLY A 62 2.23 -5.39 5.90
N ALA A 63 1.30 -6.26 6.28
CA ALA A 63 0.07 -5.85 6.99
C ALA A 63 0.30 -5.44 8.45
N PHE A 64 1.30 -6.03 9.10
CA PHE A 64 1.49 -5.91 10.55
C PHE A 64 0.19 -6.19 11.31
N ARG A 65 -0.34 -5.22 12.05
CA ARG A 65 -1.61 -5.35 12.79
C ARG A 65 -2.83 -4.87 11.99
N GLY A 66 -2.65 -4.56 10.70
CA GLY A 66 -3.70 -4.17 9.76
C GLY A 66 -4.02 -2.68 9.75
N GLY A 67 -3.03 -1.81 9.95
CA GLY A 67 -3.20 -0.36 9.86
C GLY A 67 -3.73 0.07 8.51
N THR A 68 -2.93 -0.12 7.50
CA THR A 68 -3.24 0.13 6.09
C THR A 68 -4.29 -0.84 5.55
N THR A 69 -4.23 -2.12 5.95
CA THR A 69 -5.21 -3.15 5.55
C THR A 69 -6.65 -2.75 5.87
N VAL A 70 -6.92 -2.25 7.08
CA VAL A 70 -8.26 -1.81 7.49
C VAL A 70 -8.70 -0.56 6.72
N ALA A 71 -7.78 0.39 6.49
CA ALA A 71 -8.07 1.58 5.69
C ALA A 71 -8.44 1.20 4.25
N ALA A 72 -7.64 0.31 3.62
CA ALA A 72 -7.91 -0.22 2.29
C ALA A 72 -9.25 -0.99 2.25
N ALA A 73 -9.51 -1.86 3.23
CA ALA A 73 -10.76 -2.63 3.30
C ALA A 73 -12.01 -1.75 3.43
N TRP A 74 -11.92 -0.62 4.16
CA TRP A 74 -13.00 0.36 4.18
C TRP A 74 -13.14 1.07 2.82
N GLY A 75 -12.03 1.36 2.13
CA GLY A 75 -12.05 1.88 0.76
C GLY A 75 -12.73 0.91 -0.21
N VAL A 76 -12.37 -0.37 -0.16
CA VAL A 76 -13.01 -1.44 -0.96
C VAL A 76 -14.51 -1.55 -0.66
N ARG A 77 -14.90 -1.48 0.61
CA ARG A 77 -16.33 -1.51 1.01
C ARG A 77 -17.12 -0.37 0.37
N ASP A 78 -16.51 0.81 0.32
CA ASP A 78 -17.16 2.05 -0.15
C ASP A 78 -16.88 2.31 -1.64
N ALA A 79 -16.21 1.38 -2.33
CA ALA A 79 -15.96 1.42 -3.77
C ALA A 79 -17.25 1.11 -4.57
N ARG A 80 -17.28 1.58 -5.84
CA ARG A 80 -18.37 1.28 -6.77
C ARG A 80 -18.29 -0.13 -7.34
N GLU A 81 -17.08 -0.67 -7.46
CA GLU A 81 -16.78 -1.96 -8.05
C GLU A 81 -16.30 -2.95 -7.01
N ALA A 82 -16.63 -4.22 -7.19
CA ALA A 82 -16.07 -5.29 -6.36
C ALA A 82 -14.56 -5.42 -6.62
N LYS A 83 -13.78 -5.51 -5.54
CA LYS A 83 -12.32 -5.63 -5.60
C LYS A 83 -11.83 -6.67 -4.62
N LYS A 84 -10.80 -7.42 -4.99
CA LYS A 84 -10.07 -8.26 -4.05
C LYS A 84 -9.06 -7.39 -3.29
N LEU A 85 -8.92 -7.62 -2.00
CA LEU A 85 -7.84 -7.09 -1.18
C LEU A 85 -7.05 -8.27 -0.62
N ILE A 86 -5.82 -8.39 -1.06
CA ILE A 86 -4.90 -9.44 -0.64
C ILE A 86 -3.81 -8.77 0.17
N THR A 87 -3.52 -9.32 1.35
CA THR A 87 -2.41 -8.84 2.19
C THR A 87 -1.47 -9.98 2.56
N ILE A 88 -0.17 -9.72 2.46
CA ILE A 88 0.89 -10.65 2.82
C ILE A 88 1.46 -10.25 4.17
N GLU A 89 1.54 -11.22 5.10
CA GLU A 89 2.10 -10.98 6.44
C GLU A 89 2.78 -12.24 6.97
N PRO A 90 4.10 -12.21 7.26
CA PRO A 90 4.81 -13.38 7.79
C PRO A 90 4.52 -13.68 9.27
N GLY A 91 3.93 -12.73 9.99
CA GLY A 91 3.68 -12.89 11.41
C GLY A 91 4.86 -12.48 12.30
N GLY A 92 5.05 -13.23 13.40
CA GLY A 92 6.07 -12.93 14.38
C GLY A 92 5.55 -12.11 15.56
N SER A 93 6.46 -11.35 16.21
CA SER A 93 6.14 -10.53 17.38
C SER A 93 6.85 -9.19 17.33
N LEU A 94 6.24 -8.17 17.93
CA LEU A 94 6.87 -6.87 18.18
C LEU A 94 6.90 -6.61 19.67
N ARG A 95 8.08 -6.27 20.20
CA ARG A 95 8.30 -5.92 21.61
C ARG A 95 8.74 -4.46 21.73
N LYS A 96 8.60 -3.88 22.92
CA LYS A 96 9.11 -2.52 23.25
C LYS A 96 8.55 -1.41 22.32
N HIS A 97 7.28 -1.51 21.96
CA HIS A 97 6.58 -0.50 21.16
C HIS A 97 5.16 -0.32 21.69
N ARG A 98 4.54 0.87 21.47
CA ARG A 98 3.13 1.13 21.86
C ARG A 98 2.14 0.14 21.27
N LEU A 99 2.46 -0.43 20.10
CA LEU A 99 1.68 -1.45 19.41
C LEU A 99 2.27 -2.86 19.59
N ALA A 100 2.97 -3.11 20.72
CA ALA A 100 3.55 -4.41 21.01
C ALA A 100 2.51 -5.53 20.88
N THR A 101 2.93 -6.67 20.34
CA THR A 101 2.14 -7.89 20.24
C THR A 101 3.04 -9.11 20.26
N ARG A 102 2.56 -10.19 20.88
CA ARG A 102 3.24 -11.49 20.88
C ARG A 102 2.95 -12.31 19.61
N ASN A 103 1.90 -11.94 18.88
CA ASN A 103 1.52 -12.62 17.65
C ASN A 103 0.83 -11.62 16.70
N ILE A 104 1.56 -11.24 15.65
CA ILE A 104 1.13 -10.25 14.67
C ILE A 104 -0.11 -10.74 13.91
N LEU A 105 -0.08 -11.96 13.36
CA LEU A 105 -1.20 -12.53 12.60
C LEU A 105 -2.50 -12.62 13.43
N ARG A 106 -2.39 -13.05 14.70
CA ARG A 106 -3.55 -13.06 15.59
C ARG A 106 -4.10 -11.65 15.82
N SER A 107 -3.21 -10.67 15.96
CA SER A 107 -3.59 -9.26 16.15
C SER A 107 -4.23 -8.69 14.90
N LEU A 108 -3.68 -8.99 13.71
CA LEU A 108 -4.25 -8.65 12.42
C LEU A 108 -5.68 -9.21 12.29
N LYS A 109 -5.85 -10.52 12.39
CA LYS A 109 -7.15 -11.20 12.28
C LYS A 109 -8.18 -10.62 13.26
N ARG A 110 -7.77 -10.37 14.52
CA ARG A 110 -8.64 -9.74 15.53
C ARG A 110 -9.05 -8.32 15.15
N ASN A 111 -8.12 -7.51 14.61
CA ASN A 111 -8.42 -6.14 14.22
C ASN A 111 -9.37 -6.10 13.02
N LEU A 112 -9.18 -6.95 12.01
CA LEU A 112 -10.11 -7.08 10.88
C LEU A 112 -11.52 -7.45 11.35
N ALA A 113 -11.63 -8.43 12.26
CA ALA A 113 -12.93 -8.83 12.83
C ALA A 113 -13.60 -7.70 13.60
N ARG A 114 -12.87 -7.01 14.49
CA ARG A 114 -13.38 -5.86 15.27
C ARG A 114 -13.81 -4.67 14.40
N LYS A 115 -13.28 -4.57 13.18
CA LYS A 115 -13.63 -3.51 12.22
C LYS A 115 -14.67 -3.94 11.19
N GLY A 116 -15.09 -5.21 11.24
CA GLY A 116 -16.11 -5.76 10.35
C GLY A 116 -15.68 -5.84 8.89
N VAL A 117 -14.39 -6.20 8.66
CA VAL A 117 -13.80 -6.25 7.31
C VAL A 117 -13.14 -7.59 6.99
N THR A 118 -13.27 -8.60 7.82
CA THR A 118 -12.63 -9.92 7.63
C THR A 118 -12.93 -10.49 6.25
N GLU A 119 -14.20 -10.48 5.85
CA GLU A 119 -14.66 -11.08 4.58
C GLU A 119 -14.17 -10.34 3.32
N ARG A 120 -13.50 -9.21 3.50
CA ARG A 120 -12.98 -8.39 2.40
C ARG A 120 -11.48 -8.55 2.19
N VAL A 121 -10.81 -9.31 3.07
CA VAL A 121 -9.36 -9.39 3.11
C VAL A 121 -8.92 -10.84 3.02
N THR A 122 -8.17 -11.18 2.00
CA THR A 122 -7.46 -12.45 1.91
C THR A 122 -6.07 -12.28 2.51
N ILE A 123 -5.80 -12.96 3.63
CA ILE A 123 -4.47 -12.96 4.26
C ILE A 123 -3.67 -14.11 3.68
N VAL A 124 -2.52 -13.82 3.11
CA VAL A 124 -1.50 -14.80 2.71
C VAL A 124 -0.38 -14.75 3.75
N GLU A 125 -0.22 -15.84 4.49
CA GLU A 125 0.79 -15.94 5.56
C GLU A 125 2.15 -16.34 4.96
N GLY A 126 3.19 -15.57 5.21
CA GLY A 126 4.55 -15.77 4.75
C GLY A 126 5.20 -14.50 4.23
N ARG A 127 6.40 -14.64 3.67
CA ARG A 127 7.15 -13.52 3.09
C ARG A 127 6.85 -13.37 1.61
N SER A 128 6.75 -12.16 1.11
CA SER A 128 6.38 -11.82 -0.27
C SER A 128 7.21 -12.50 -1.36
N PHE A 129 8.44 -12.88 -1.03
CA PHE A 129 9.37 -13.50 -1.97
C PHE A 129 9.41 -15.04 -1.92
N GLU A 130 8.73 -15.67 -0.98
CA GLU A 130 8.65 -17.13 -0.86
C GLU A 130 7.81 -17.69 -2.03
N PRO A 131 8.27 -18.71 -2.77
CA PRO A 131 7.59 -19.20 -3.96
C PRO A 131 6.14 -19.62 -3.72
N GLU A 132 5.86 -20.25 -2.58
CA GLU A 132 4.52 -20.67 -2.16
C GLU A 132 3.59 -19.48 -1.89
N VAL A 133 4.12 -18.38 -1.33
CA VAL A 133 3.40 -17.12 -1.10
C VAL A 133 3.08 -16.45 -2.42
N VAL A 134 4.06 -16.34 -3.32
CA VAL A 134 3.86 -15.81 -4.68
C VAL A 134 2.77 -16.59 -5.41
N ALA A 135 2.86 -17.92 -5.38
CA ALA A 135 1.86 -18.79 -5.99
C ALA A 135 0.46 -18.63 -5.35
N ALA A 136 0.39 -18.44 -4.03
CA ALA A 136 -0.87 -18.20 -3.32
C ALA A 136 -1.50 -16.86 -3.70
N VAL A 137 -0.69 -15.79 -3.81
CA VAL A 137 -1.16 -14.48 -4.27
C VAL A 137 -1.69 -14.54 -5.70
N HIS A 138 -0.95 -15.21 -6.61
CA HIS A 138 -1.38 -15.35 -7.99
C HIS A 138 -2.70 -16.15 -8.09
N ARG A 139 -2.87 -17.22 -7.30
CA ARG A 139 -4.15 -17.93 -7.23
C ARG A 139 -5.29 -17.08 -6.68
N ALA A 140 -5.02 -16.27 -5.65
CA ALA A 140 -6.03 -15.39 -5.07
C ALA A 140 -6.44 -14.26 -6.03
N LEU A 141 -5.49 -13.70 -6.79
CA LEU A 141 -5.76 -12.74 -7.85
C LEU A 141 -6.51 -13.38 -9.03
N ASP A 142 -6.15 -14.63 -9.37
CA ASP A 142 -6.66 -15.31 -10.56
C ASP A 142 -6.41 -14.48 -11.85
N ALA A 143 -7.45 -14.15 -12.61
CA ALA A 143 -7.37 -13.29 -13.79
C ALA A 143 -7.26 -11.79 -13.44
N ASP A 144 -7.50 -11.41 -12.20
CA ASP A 144 -7.49 -10.00 -11.79
C ASP A 144 -6.08 -9.42 -11.84
N GLN A 145 -6.03 -8.14 -12.13
CA GLN A 145 -4.83 -7.32 -12.07
C GLN A 145 -4.87 -6.37 -10.88
N VAL A 146 -3.70 -5.94 -10.43
CA VAL A 146 -3.51 -5.07 -9.28
C VAL A 146 -3.55 -3.61 -9.71
N GLY A 147 -4.45 -2.84 -9.14
CA GLY A 147 -4.60 -1.40 -9.37
C GLY A 147 -4.08 -0.53 -8.22
N LEU A 148 -3.79 -1.16 -7.07
CA LEU A 148 -3.10 -0.52 -5.94
C LEU A 148 -2.14 -1.52 -5.31
N LEU A 149 -0.86 -1.17 -5.26
CA LEU A 149 0.19 -1.90 -4.55
C LEU A 149 0.66 -1.10 -3.35
N ILE A 150 0.65 -1.72 -2.16
CA ILE A 150 1.12 -1.12 -0.91
C ILE A 150 2.33 -1.92 -0.43
N LEU A 151 3.46 -1.25 -0.23
CA LEU A 151 4.72 -1.83 0.23
C LEU A 151 5.11 -1.22 1.58
N ASP A 152 5.02 -2.00 2.65
CA ASP A 152 5.37 -1.62 4.03
C ASP A 152 5.93 -2.84 4.79
N ALA A 153 6.88 -3.58 4.19
CA ALA A 153 7.47 -4.76 4.79
C ALA A 153 8.94 -4.56 5.16
N ASP A 154 9.83 -4.95 4.25
CA ASP A 154 11.27 -4.70 4.36
C ASP A 154 11.71 -3.63 3.33
N ALA A 155 13.00 -3.34 3.31
CA ALA A 155 13.52 -2.27 2.45
C ALA A 155 13.75 -2.71 0.98
N ASP A 156 13.39 -3.93 0.61
CA ASP A 156 13.61 -4.47 -0.75
C ASP A 156 12.35 -4.35 -1.61
N CYS A 157 11.91 -3.10 -1.81
CA CYS A 157 10.72 -2.80 -2.60
C CYS A 157 10.89 -3.17 -4.10
N LYS A 158 12.11 -3.07 -4.63
CA LYS A 158 12.40 -3.46 -6.01
C LYS A 158 12.15 -4.95 -6.24
N ARG A 159 12.61 -5.82 -5.33
CA ARG A 159 12.34 -7.26 -5.37
C ARG A 159 10.84 -7.56 -5.49
N ASP A 160 10.02 -6.87 -4.69
CA ASP A 160 8.58 -7.10 -4.69
C ASP A 160 7.91 -6.53 -5.96
N ILE A 161 8.38 -5.38 -6.45
CA ILE A 161 7.93 -4.83 -7.73
C ILE A 161 8.31 -5.76 -8.89
N ASP A 162 9.53 -6.31 -8.91
CA ASP A 162 9.96 -7.26 -9.96
C ASP A 162 9.10 -8.53 -9.97
N ARG A 163 8.64 -9.01 -8.78
CA ARG A 163 7.80 -10.21 -8.66
C ARG A 163 6.35 -10.00 -9.05
N TYR A 164 5.76 -8.91 -8.61
CA TYR A 164 4.33 -8.64 -8.78
C TYR A 164 4.05 -7.69 -9.94
N GLY A 165 5.07 -7.05 -10.51
CA GLY A 165 4.96 -6.15 -11.65
C GLY A 165 4.16 -6.68 -12.85
N PRO A 166 4.31 -7.96 -13.25
CA PRO A 166 3.49 -8.55 -14.31
C PRO A 166 1.98 -8.56 -14.04
N LYS A 167 1.57 -8.41 -12.78
CA LYS A 167 0.15 -8.32 -12.36
C LYS A 167 -0.33 -6.88 -12.20
N LEU A 168 0.54 -5.88 -12.24
CA LEU A 168 0.14 -4.49 -12.13
C LEU A 168 -0.47 -3.98 -13.44
N ILE A 169 -1.59 -3.27 -13.33
CA ILE A 169 -2.12 -2.54 -14.49
C ILE A 169 -1.22 -1.34 -14.80
N ASP A 170 -1.24 -0.89 -16.04
CA ASP A 170 -0.66 0.41 -16.37
C ASP A 170 -1.35 1.52 -15.57
N GLY A 171 -0.57 2.42 -14.98
CA GLY A 171 -1.07 3.41 -14.05
C GLY A 171 -1.50 2.87 -12.67
N CYS A 172 -1.11 1.65 -12.27
CA CYS A 172 -1.30 1.14 -10.92
C CYS A 172 -0.77 2.13 -9.89
N TRP A 173 -1.53 2.38 -8.84
CA TRP A 173 -1.10 3.19 -7.72
C TRP A 173 -0.09 2.43 -6.86
N LEU A 174 0.95 3.13 -6.40
CA LEU A 174 1.90 2.59 -5.43
C LEU A 174 1.92 3.47 -4.20
N ILE A 175 1.91 2.82 -3.04
CA ILE A 175 2.21 3.41 -1.73
C ILE A 175 3.43 2.67 -1.20
N ILE A 176 4.54 3.36 -0.99
CA ILE A 176 5.80 2.77 -0.50
C ILE A 176 6.19 3.49 0.79
N ASP A 177 6.14 2.77 1.91
CA ASP A 177 6.56 3.30 3.21
C ASP A 177 8.09 3.28 3.37
N ASP A 178 8.59 3.92 4.42
CA ASP A 178 10.04 4.01 4.71
C ASP A 178 10.89 4.67 3.59
N TYR A 179 10.29 5.39 2.63
CA TYR A 179 11.05 6.20 1.64
C TYR A 179 11.77 7.39 2.31
N GLY A 180 11.17 7.93 3.37
CA GLY A 180 11.76 8.93 4.22
C GLY A 180 11.57 8.58 5.69
N GLY A 181 12.01 9.44 6.57
CA GLY A 181 11.83 9.26 8.00
C GLY A 181 13.07 9.60 8.82
N LYS A 182 13.20 8.96 9.98
CA LYS A 182 14.35 9.19 10.87
C LYS A 182 15.62 8.57 10.29
N ALA A 183 16.72 9.26 10.45
CA ALA A 183 18.03 8.82 9.95
C ALA A 183 18.53 7.48 10.56
N ASP A 184 18.02 7.11 11.72
CA ASP A 184 18.35 5.86 12.41
C ASP A 184 17.46 4.67 12.00
N ASN A 185 16.46 4.89 11.14
CA ASN A 185 15.67 3.81 10.55
C ASN A 185 16.46 3.14 9.40
N PRO A 186 16.90 1.88 9.57
CA PRO A 186 17.75 1.20 8.59
C PRO A 186 17.07 0.93 7.24
N LYS A 187 15.74 1.06 7.17
CA LYS A 187 15.00 0.83 5.93
C LYS A 187 15.00 2.07 5.02
N VAL A 188 15.14 3.28 5.57
CA VAL A 188 14.96 4.53 4.80
C VAL A 188 15.94 4.64 3.64
N SER A 189 17.24 4.48 3.91
CA SER A 189 18.26 4.64 2.86
C SER A 189 18.09 3.64 1.70
N PRO A 190 17.98 2.32 1.93
CA PRO A 190 17.81 1.37 0.83
C PRO A 190 16.48 1.53 0.10
N THR A 191 15.37 1.80 0.80
CA THR A 191 14.07 2.04 0.15
C THR A 191 14.15 3.27 -0.76
N LYS A 192 14.70 4.38 -0.24
CA LYS A 192 14.86 5.61 -1.02
C LYS A 192 15.69 5.38 -2.27
N THR A 193 16.84 4.72 -2.13
CA THR A 193 17.71 4.42 -3.28
C THR A 193 16.98 3.65 -4.36
N GLN A 194 16.28 2.57 -4.00
CA GLN A 194 15.55 1.73 -4.96
C GLN A 194 14.40 2.48 -5.63
N VAL A 195 13.64 3.28 -4.88
CA VAL A 195 12.55 4.09 -5.45
C VAL A 195 13.10 5.14 -6.41
N ASP A 196 14.18 5.84 -6.03
CA ASP A 196 14.81 6.86 -6.88
C ASP A 196 15.35 6.23 -8.19
N GLU A 197 15.94 5.03 -8.14
CA GLU A 197 16.37 4.27 -9.33
C GLU A 197 15.18 3.93 -10.24
N LEU A 198 14.07 3.47 -9.68
CA LEU A 198 12.85 3.16 -10.44
C LEU A 198 12.19 4.42 -11.05
N VAL A 199 12.25 5.55 -10.35
CA VAL A 199 11.80 6.84 -10.89
C VAL A 199 12.71 7.30 -12.03
N ASN A 200 14.05 7.24 -11.83
CA ASN A 200 15.02 7.65 -12.83
C ASN A 200 14.97 6.75 -14.09
N SER A 201 14.59 5.49 -13.96
CA SER A 201 14.37 4.58 -15.10
C SER A 201 13.03 4.79 -15.80
N GLY A 202 12.17 5.68 -15.29
CA GLY A 202 10.85 5.96 -15.85
C GLY A 202 9.79 4.89 -15.56
N LEU A 203 10.09 3.91 -14.70
CA LEU A 203 9.13 2.87 -14.30
C LEU A 203 8.11 3.38 -13.26
N LEU A 204 8.51 4.35 -12.44
CA LEU A 204 7.65 4.99 -11.45
C LEU A 204 7.52 6.49 -11.71
N LEU A 205 6.30 6.98 -11.57
CA LEU A 205 5.98 8.40 -11.62
C LEU A 205 5.65 8.89 -10.21
N PRO A 206 6.43 9.80 -9.60
CA PRO A 206 6.16 10.33 -8.28
C PRO A 206 4.93 11.24 -8.29
N LEU A 207 4.02 11.10 -7.32
CA LEU A 207 2.84 11.97 -7.19
C LEU A 207 2.75 12.65 -5.82
N GLY A 208 3.59 12.31 -4.88
CA GLY A 208 3.59 12.98 -3.60
C GLY A 208 4.35 12.21 -2.52
N TYR A 209 4.44 12.91 -1.39
CA TYR A 209 5.09 12.44 -0.19
C TYR A 209 4.20 12.77 1.01
N TYR A 210 3.83 11.75 1.78
CA TYR A 210 2.83 11.83 2.81
C TYR A 210 3.34 11.32 4.15
N GLY A 211 2.73 11.78 5.24
CA GLY A 211 3.14 11.43 6.58
C GLY A 211 4.58 11.82 6.87
N PHE A 212 5.33 10.92 7.47
CA PHE A 212 6.73 11.12 7.81
C PHE A 212 7.70 10.37 6.89
N GLY A 213 7.18 9.66 5.88
CA GLY A 213 8.08 8.84 5.10
C GLY A 213 7.47 8.04 3.95
N THR A 214 6.20 8.22 3.65
CA THR A 214 5.50 7.40 2.64
C THR A 214 5.52 8.08 1.27
N TRP A 215 6.13 7.43 0.30
CA TRP A 215 6.12 7.82 -1.10
C TRP A 215 4.87 7.31 -1.81
N VAL A 216 4.33 8.10 -2.72
CA VAL A 216 3.15 7.75 -3.50
C VAL A 216 3.36 8.07 -4.97
N GLY A 217 2.97 7.16 -5.84
CA GLY A 217 3.09 7.37 -7.27
C GLY A 217 2.33 6.37 -8.12
N ARG A 218 2.72 6.27 -9.37
CA ARG A 218 2.13 5.43 -10.40
C ARG A 218 3.14 4.51 -11.05
N TRP A 219 2.74 3.29 -11.31
CA TRP A 219 3.43 2.38 -12.21
C TRP A 219 3.23 2.83 -13.66
N GLN A 220 4.31 2.94 -14.44
CA GLN A 220 4.25 3.35 -15.84
C GLN A 220 4.27 2.16 -16.81
N GLY A 221 4.26 0.93 -16.26
CA GLY A 221 4.42 -0.27 -17.07
C GLY A 221 5.84 -0.46 -17.59
N ILE A 222 6.15 -1.67 -18.04
CA ILE A 222 7.35 -1.91 -18.85
C ILE A 222 6.98 -1.48 -20.27
N THR A 223 7.23 -0.23 -20.60
CA THR A 223 7.14 0.19 -22.00
C THR A 223 8.29 -0.50 -22.71
N LEU A 224 8.05 -1.69 -23.28
CA LEU A 224 8.95 -2.24 -24.27
C LEU A 224 9.16 -1.13 -25.31
N PRO A 225 10.40 -0.76 -25.66
CA PRO A 225 10.64 0.25 -26.67
C PRO A 225 9.86 -0.18 -27.91
N ARG A 226 8.95 0.68 -28.37
CA ARG A 226 8.29 0.46 -29.65
C ARG A 226 9.42 0.40 -30.67
N VAL A 227 9.69 -0.79 -31.17
CA VAL A 227 10.57 -0.98 -32.31
C VAL A 227 9.96 -0.15 -33.44
N ARG A 228 10.65 0.93 -33.82
CA ARG A 228 10.29 1.77 -34.97
C ARG A 228 10.69 1.06 -36.25
#